data_7ff4d97fcd28985508bb036d897ec4a1
#
_entry.id   7ff4d97fcd28985508bb036d897ec4a1
#
_cell.length_a   1.000
_cell.length_b   1.000
_cell.length_c   1.000
_cell.angle_alpha   90.00
_cell.angle_beta   90.00
_cell.angle_gamma   90.00
#
_symmetry.space_group_name_H-M   'P 1'
#
loop_
_entity.id
_entity.type
_entity.pdbx_description
1 polymer ?
#
loop_
_entity_poly.entity_id
_entity_poly.type
_entity_poly.pdbx_seq_one_letter_code
_entity_poly.pdbx_strand_id
1 'polypeptide(L)'
;MIDTPMNPMNQAMNPTEPLKPNTNGMLRLFVYGTLKRGFWNHDRFCRGVLTVEDAVVRGRLFETSSGIPVLQVPEEDILAVGTTNPRADVATQAHVTARLFTPQSTIINPQYEGAPWGPVYGELLTFNDPENRLPAIDRLEGFHPGGPCLYRRVLVPILVNGAVLPAWLYVGENSMSRRFTPLGESRWPR
;
A
#
# COMPACT_ATOMS: atom_id res chain seq x y z
N MET A 1 -7.65 38.23 62.19
CA MET A 1 -7.04 38.23 60.86
C MET A 1 -7.07 36.82 60.43
N ILE A 2 -7.94 36.50 59.49
CA ILE A 2 -8.17 35.13 59.02
C ILE A 2 -7.80 35.14 57.57
N ASP A 3 -6.69 34.48 57.25
CA ASP A 3 -6.21 34.29 55.88
C ASP A 3 -7.04 33.19 55.19
N THR A 4 -7.72 33.56 54.13
CA THR A 4 -8.43 32.64 53.26
C THR A 4 -7.49 32.21 52.15
N PRO A 5 -7.24 30.89 51.90
CA PRO A 5 -6.45 30.46 50.78
C PRO A 5 -7.26 30.56 49.49
N MET A 6 -6.66 31.21 48.50
CA MET A 6 -7.15 31.26 47.12
C MET A 6 -7.17 29.87 46.49
N ASN A 7 -8.30 29.56 45.90
CA ASN A 7 -8.56 28.40 45.06
C ASN A 7 -7.84 28.57 43.71
N PRO A 8 -7.00 27.64 43.23
CA PRO A 8 -6.44 27.73 41.88
C PRO A 8 -7.53 27.36 40.86
N MET A 9 -7.85 28.32 40.04
CA MET A 9 -8.80 28.28 38.93
C MET A 9 -8.42 27.18 37.91
N ASN A 10 -9.44 26.37 37.67
CA ASN A 10 -9.93 25.86 36.39
C ASN A 10 -8.97 26.01 35.19
N GLN A 11 -8.16 24.99 34.93
CA GLN A 11 -7.58 24.78 33.61
C GLN A 11 -8.69 24.22 32.72
N ALA A 12 -9.17 25.06 31.80
CA ALA A 12 -10.05 24.65 30.73
C ALA A 12 -9.35 23.56 29.90
N MET A 13 -9.91 22.37 29.93
CA MET A 13 -9.55 21.31 29.01
C MET A 13 -9.88 21.78 27.60
N ASN A 14 -8.82 21.93 26.76
CA ASN A 14 -8.99 22.10 25.34
C ASN A 14 -9.76 20.89 24.78
N PRO A 15 -10.74 21.11 23.89
CA PRO A 15 -11.44 20.02 23.24
C PRO A 15 -10.43 19.16 22.45
N THR A 16 -10.48 17.89 22.75
CA THR A 16 -9.67 16.79 22.22
C THR A 16 -9.53 16.88 20.71
N GLU A 17 -8.34 17.23 20.25
CA GLU A 17 -7.95 16.96 18.87
C GLU A 17 -8.16 15.46 18.62
N PRO A 18 -8.81 15.04 17.51
CA PRO A 18 -8.97 13.62 17.24
C PRO A 18 -7.60 12.98 17.18
N LEU A 19 -7.35 12.01 18.05
CA LEU A 19 -6.14 11.19 18.06
C LEU A 19 -5.96 10.63 16.66
N LYS A 20 -4.99 11.17 15.92
CA LYS A 20 -4.56 10.57 14.65
C LYS A 20 -4.17 9.12 14.98
N PRO A 21 -4.77 8.12 14.33
CA PRO A 21 -4.42 6.74 14.59
C PRO A 21 -2.91 6.60 14.43
N ASN A 22 -2.26 6.05 15.44
CA ASN A 22 -0.82 5.76 15.40
C ASN A 22 -0.57 4.71 14.31
N THR A 23 -0.29 5.18 13.09
CA THR A 23 -0.03 4.33 11.91
C THR A 23 1.42 3.82 11.87
N ASN A 24 2.24 4.17 12.86
CA ASN A 24 3.59 3.63 13.02
C ASN A 24 3.49 2.12 13.28
N GLY A 25 3.99 1.32 12.35
CA GLY A 25 3.96 -0.13 12.43
C GLY A 25 2.86 -0.81 11.60
N MET A 26 1.96 -0.05 10.97
CA MET A 26 0.93 -0.62 10.09
C MET A 26 1.47 -0.82 8.67
N LEU A 27 1.36 -2.05 8.19
CA LEU A 27 1.64 -2.40 6.80
C LEU A 27 0.41 -2.13 5.94
N ARG A 28 0.57 -1.40 4.84
CA ARG A 28 -0.43 -1.26 3.77
C ARG A 28 0.03 -2.02 2.54
N LEU A 29 -0.83 -2.89 2.05
CA LEU A 29 -0.57 -3.72 0.89
C LEU A 29 -1.71 -3.56 -0.12
N PHE A 30 -1.41 -3.08 -1.32
CA PHE A 30 -2.35 -3.08 -2.43
C PHE A 30 -2.31 -4.42 -3.15
N VAL A 31 -3.48 -5.01 -3.35
CA VAL A 31 -3.66 -6.31 -4.01
C VAL A 31 -4.62 -6.21 -5.18
N TYR A 32 -4.26 -6.80 -6.30
CA TYR A 32 -5.04 -6.76 -7.55
C TYR A 32 -5.40 -8.14 -8.09
N GLY A 33 -4.83 -9.19 -7.50
CA GLY A 33 -4.95 -10.60 -7.92
C GLY A 33 -5.65 -11.48 -6.89
N THR A 34 -5.09 -12.66 -6.69
CA THR A 34 -5.68 -13.74 -5.85
C THR A 34 -5.66 -13.45 -4.33
N LEU A 35 -4.98 -12.38 -3.90
CA LEU A 35 -5.02 -11.91 -2.51
C LEU A 35 -6.24 -11.02 -2.20
N LYS A 36 -7.06 -10.66 -3.21
CA LYS A 36 -8.33 -9.94 -2.99
C LYS A 36 -9.36 -10.81 -2.28
N ARG A 37 -10.32 -10.16 -1.61
CA ARG A 37 -11.46 -10.85 -0.98
C ARG A 37 -12.16 -11.79 -1.96
N GLY A 38 -12.61 -12.95 -1.47
CA GLY A 38 -13.29 -13.96 -2.26
C GLY A 38 -12.37 -14.94 -2.97
N PHE A 39 -11.05 -14.81 -2.84
CA PHE A 39 -10.09 -15.76 -3.37
C PHE A 39 -9.43 -16.57 -2.25
N TRP A 40 -9.07 -17.82 -2.55
CA TRP A 40 -8.49 -18.74 -1.56
C TRP A 40 -7.16 -18.26 -0.95
N ASN A 41 -6.37 -17.47 -1.71
CA ASN A 41 -5.15 -16.86 -1.18
C ASN A 41 -5.44 -15.77 -0.15
N HIS A 42 -6.56 -15.04 -0.27
CA HIS A 42 -7.01 -14.11 0.75
C HIS A 42 -7.26 -14.84 2.07
N ASP A 43 -8.05 -15.91 2.04
CA ASP A 43 -8.40 -16.68 3.23
C ASP A 43 -7.17 -17.30 3.90
N ARG A 44 -6.15 -17.62 3.12
CA ARG A 44 -4.93 -18.27 3.61
C ARG A 44 -3.90 -17.26 4.14
N PHE A 45 -3.67 -16.16 3.43
CA PHE A 45 -2.57 -15.22 3.69
C PHE A 45 -3.01 -13.90 4.33
N CYS A 46 -4.31 -13.56 4.31
CA CYS A 46 -4.81 -12.28 4.82
C CYS A 46 -5.63 -12.41 6.10
N ARG A 47 -5.60 -13.55 6.80
CA ARG A 47 -6.27 -13.70 8.10
C ARG A 47 -5.77 -12.65 9.08
N GLY A 48 -6.72 -11.99 9.78
CA GLY A 48 -6.39 -10.92 10.71
C GLY A 48 -6.11 -9.57 10.04
N VAL A 49 -6.47 -9.42 8.75
CA VAL A 49 -6.50 -8.11 8.10
C VAL A 49 -7.38 -7.15 8.90
N LEU A 50 -6.87 -5.94 9.16
CA LEU A 50 -7.59 -4.94 9.94
C LEU A 50 -8.64 -4.20 9.12
N THR A 51 -8.27 -3.79 7.90
CA THR A 51 -9.17 -3.12 6.94
C THR A 51 -8.93 -3.65 5.54
N VAL A 52 -9.99 -3.67 4.74
CA VAL A 52 -9.96 -3.96 3.30
C VAL A 52 -10.80 -2.89 2.62
N GLU A 53 -10.17 -2.08 1.77
CA GLU A 53 -10.78 -0.93 1.14
C GLU A 53 -10.57 -1.00 -0.38
N ASP A 54 -11.58 -0.63 -1.16
CA ASP A 54 -11.42 -0.53 -2.61
C ASP A 54 -10.41 0.59 -2.91
N ALA A 55 -9.49 0.31 -3.81
CA ALA A 55 -8.39 1.21 -4.11
C ALA A 55 -7.98 1.15 -5.58
N VAL A 56 -7.23 2.17 -6.03
CA VAL A 56 -6.79 2.30 -7.41
C VAL A 56 -5.30 2.64 -7.44
N VAL A 57 -4.58 2.00 -8.35
CA VAL A 57 -3.19 2.34 -8.68
C VAL A 57 -3.07 2.73 -10.15
N ARG A 58 -2.15 3.60 -10.48
CA ARG A 58 -1.75 3.88 -11.88
C ARG A 58 -0.90 2.72 -12.37
N GLY A 59 -1.31 2.06 -13.46
CA GLY A 59 -0.58 0.91 -13.95
C GLY A 59 -1.16 0.30 -15.22
N ARG A 60 -0.74 -0.91 -15.52
CA ARG A 60 -1.27 -1.75 -16.60
C ARG A 60 -1.32 -3.19 -16.14
N LEU A 61 -2.41 -3.86 -16.45
CA LEU A 61 -2.57 -5.29 -16.17
C LEU A 61 -2.19 -6.12 -17.39
N PHE A 62 -1.53 -7.20 -17.08
CA PHE A 62 -1.18 -8.28 -17.99
C PHE A 62 -1.61 -9.60 -17.37
N GLU A 63 -1.55 -10.65 -18.17
CA GLU A 63 -1.81 -12.01 -17.73
C GLU A 63 -0.71 -12.93 -18.22
N THR A 64 -0.29 -13.86 -17.38
CA THR A 64 0.60 -14.96 -17.76
C THR A 64 -0.16 -15.98 -18.60
N SER A 65 0.54 -16.88 -19.27
CA SER A 65 -0.06 -18.03 -19.97
C SER A 65 -0.89 -18.95 -19.05
N SER A 66 -0.69 -18.85 -17.73
CA SER A 66 -1.42 -19.61 -16.71
C SER A 66 -2.62 -18.84 -16.15
N GLY A 67 -2.98 -17.67 -16.71
CA GLY A 67 -4.11 -16.86 -16.24
C GLY A 67 -3.83 -16.08 -14.94
N ILE A 68 -2.56 -15.90 -14.56
CA ILE A 68 -2.18 -15.15 -13.35
C ILE A 68 -1.98 -13.68 -13.73
N PRO A 69 -2.60 -12.73 -13.01
CA PRO A 69 -2.47 -11.32 -13.31
C PRO A 69 -1.08 -10.80 -12.93
N VAL A 70 -0.56 -9.94 -13.77
CA VAL A 70 0.70 -9.23 -13.56
C VAL A 70 0.45 -7.74 -13.70
N LEU A 71 0.83 -6.96 -12.69
CA LEU A 71 0.75 -5.51 -12.71
C LEU A 71 2.13 -4.93 -13.07
N GLN A 72 2.12 -3.91 -13.91
CA GLN A 72 3.24 -3.00 -14.12
C GLN A 72 2.81 -1.59 -13.72
N VAL A 73 3.71 -0.84 -13.11
CA VAL A 73 3.55 0.56 -12.74
C VAL A 73 4.62 1.42 -13.40
N PRO A 74 4.39 2.73 -13.60
CA PRO A 74 5.43 3.65 -14.05
C PRO A 74 6.60 3.65 -13.07
N GLU A 75 7.84 3.67 -13.56
CA GLU A 75 9.04 3.73 -12.70
C GLU A 75 9.08 5.04 -11.89
N GLU A 76 8.55 6.12 -12.43
CA GLU A 76 8.44 7.41 -11.73
C GLU A 76 7.49 7.39 -10.53
N ASP A 77 6.58 6.43 -10.45
CA ASP A 77 5.66 6.25 -9.31
C ASP A 77 6.27 5.40 -8.19
N ILE A 78 7.43 4.77 -8.44
CA ILE A 78 8.10 3.92 -7.43
C ILE A 78 8.82 4.79 -6.40
N LEU A 79 8.30 4.83 -5.20
CA LEU A 79 8.82 5.61 -4.07
C LEU A 79 9.91 4.88 -3.29
N ALA A 80 9.86 3.55 -3.29
CA ALA A 80 10.87 2.67 -2.68
C ALA A 80 10.75 1.24 -3.22
N VAL A 81 11.81 0.46 -3.04
CA VAL A 81 11.85 -0.98 -3.33
C VAL A 81 11.89 -1.75 -2.01
N GLY A 82 11.14 -2.83 -1.93
CA GLY A 82 11.05 -3.69 -0.75
C GLY A 82 12.37 -4.40 -0.44
N THR A 83 12.59 -4.68 0.83
CA THR A 83 13.78 -5.33 1.35
C THR A 83 13.45 -6.68 2.02
N THR A 84 14.44 -7.36 2.57
CA THR A 84 14.23 -8.55 3.41
C THR A 84 13.83 -8.20 4.86
N ASN A 85 13.76 -6.91 5.21
CA ASN A 85 13.46 -6.44 6.54
C ASN A 85 12.07 -5.78 6.60
N PRO A 86 11.02 -6.48 7.05
CA PRO A 86 9.67 -5.94 7.14
C PRO A 86 9.53 -4.68 7.97
N ARG A 87 10.31 -4.56 9.06
CA ARG A 87 10.30 -3.35 9.91
C ARG A 87 10.84 -2.14 9.17
N ALA A 88 11.93 -2.30 8.44
CA ALA A 88 12.51 -1.23 7.63
C ALA A 88 11.53 -0.78 6.54
N ASP A 89 10.82 -1.72 5.91
CA ASP A 89 9.85 -1.42 4.86
C ASP A 89 8.64 -0.65 5.41
N VAL A 90 8.12 -1.05 6.57
CA VAL A 90 7.03 -0.30 7.23
C VAL A 90 7.50 1.09 7.69
N ALA A 91 8.73 1.21 8.21
CA ALA A 91 9.30 2.51 8.56
C ALA A 91 9.45 3.42 7.33
N THR A 92 9.88 2.87 6.19
CA THR A 92 9.94 3.57 4.90
C THR A 92 8.56 4.04 4.47
N GLN A 93 7.54 3.17 4.53
CA GLN A 93 6.15 3.53 4.22
C GLN A 93 5.65 4.68 5.12
N ALA A 94 5.91 4.61 6.43
CA ALA A 94 5.51 5.64 7.39
C ALA A 94 6.21 6.98 7.10
N HIS A 95 7.52 6.95 6.81
CA HIS A 95 8.30 8.13 6.45
C HIS A 95 7.78 8.81 5.18
N VAL A 96 7.54 8.03 4.14
CA VAL A 96 6.96 8.53 2.88
C VAL A 96 5.57 9.11 3.11
N THR A 97 4.73 8.44 3.93
CA THR A 97 3.41 8.96 4.30
C THR A 97 3.52 10.34 4.95
N ALA A 98 4.41 10.51 5.92
CA ALA A 98 4.60 11.79 6.61
C ALA A 98 5.02 12.91 5.65
N ARG A 99 5.85 12.59 4.64
CA ARG A 99 6.31 13.57 3.63
C ARG A 99 5.22 13.96 2.64
N LEU A 100 4.38 13.03 2.22
CA LEU A 100 3.28 13.30 1.29
C LEU A 100 2.19 14.17 1.91
N PHE A 101 2.04 14.18 3.23
CA PHE A 101 1.06 14.97 3.96
C PHE A 101 1.59 16.29 4.53
N THR A 102 2.82 16.71 4.18
CA THR A 102 3.27 18.07 4.53
C THR A 102 2.58 19.10 3.65
N PRO A 103 2.17 20.28 4.18
CA PRO A 103 1.45 21.32 3.42
C PRO A 103 2.21 21.85 2.18
N GLN A 104 3.51 21.59 2.10
CA GLN A 104 4.38 21.98 0.97
C GLN A 104 4.60 20.85 -0.04
N SER A 105 4.07 19.67 0.20
CA SER A 105 4.16 18.58 -0.78
C SER A 105 3.22 18.88 -1.92
N THR A 106 3.76 19.09 -3.11
CA THR A 106 2.98 18.94 -4.34
C THR A 106 2.43 17.51 -4.28
N ILE A 107 1.12 17.39 -4.00
CA ILE A 107 0.44 16.10 -3.98
C ILE A 107 0.72 15.50 -5.34
N ILE A 108 1.43 14.38 -5.37
CA ILE A 108 1.52 13.56 -6.57
C ILE A 108 0.10 13.05 -6.78
N ASN A 109 -0.69 13.82 -7.52
CA ASN A 109 -1.96 13.34 -8.03
C ASN A 109 -1.61 12.48 -9.23
N PRO A 110 -1.61 11.13 -9.11
CA PRO A 110 -1.29 10.29 -10.24
C PRO A 110 -2.34 10.61 -11.30
N GLN A 111 -1.88 11.13 -12.45
CA GLN A 111 -2.76 11.28 -13.61
C GLN A 111 -3.09 9.86 -14.08
N TYR A 112 -4.26 9.36 -13.69
CA TYR A 112 -4.73 8.05 -14.11
C TYR A 112 -5.14 8.01 -15.59
N GLU A 113 -5.18 9.17 -16.26
CA GLU A 113 -5.51 9.30 -17.67
C GLU A 113 -4.25 9.62 -18.47
N GLY A 114 -3.95 8.79 -19.41
CA GLY A 114 -2.85 9.00 -20.35
C GLY A 114 -2.14 7.70 -20.72
N ALA A 115 -2.19 7.33 -22.01
CA ALA A 115 -1.45 6.18 -22.52
C ALA A 115 0.05 6.32 -22.22
N PRO A 116 0.75 5.23 -21.82
CA PRO A 116 0.26 3.85 -21.81
C PRO A 116 -0.34 3.39 -20.46
N TRP A 117 -0.44 4.25 -19.45
CA TRP A 117 -0.83 3.92 -18.08
C TRP A 117 -2.27 4.34 -17.80
N GLY A 118 -3.00 3.54 -17.04
CA GLY A 118 -4.39 3.79 -16.66
C GLY A 118 -4.70 3.37 -15.23
N PRO A 119 -5.97 3.50 -14.80
CA PRO A 119 -6.38 3.02 -13.48
C PRO A 119 -6.42 1.49 -13.45
N VAL A 120 -5.84 0.92 -12.40
CA VAL A 120 -5.97 -0.50 -12.05
C VAL A 120 -6.65 -0.60 -10.71
N TYR A 121 -7.81 -1.26 -10.69
CA TYR A 121 -8.64 -1.43 -9.51
C TYR A 121 -8.25 -2.67 -8.72
N GLY A 122 -8.13 -2.50 -7.43
CA GLY A 122 -7.78 -3.55 -6.47
C GLY A 122 -8.30 -3.23 -5.08
N GLU A 123 -7.64 -3.78 -4.09
CA GLU A 123 -7.97 -3.58 -2.68
C GLU A 123 -6.73 -3.16 -1.89
N LEU A 124 -6.88 -2.22 -0.96
CA LEU A 124 -5.88 -1.86 0.02
C LEU A 124 -6.14 -2.64 1.31
N LEU A 125 -5.18 -3.46 1.70
CA LEU A 125 -5.20 -4.28 2.90
C LEU A 125 -4.29 -3.64 3.96
N THR A 126 -4.79 -3.49 5.19
CA THR A 126 -3.99 -2.98 6.31
C THR A 126 -3.77 -4.07 7.35
N PHE A 127 -2.52 -4.24 7.81
CA PHE A 127 -2.11 -5.24 8.79
C PHE A 127 -1.25 -4.61 9.90
N ASN A 128 -1.26 -5.23 11.09
CA ASN A 128 -0.41 -4.85 12.22
C ASN A 128 0.69 -5.86 12.54
N ASP A 129 0.86 -6.88 11.69
CA ASP A 129 1.82 -7.97 11.85
C ASP A 129 2.82 -8.10 10.68
N PRO A 130 3.50 -7.00 10.26
CA PRO A 130 4.33 -6.98 9.05
C PRO A 130 5.43 -8.04 9.06
N GLU A 131 5.98 -8.37 10.22
CA GLU A 131 7.09 -9.33 10.38
C GLU A 131 6.69 -10.76 10.03
N ASN A 132 5.44 -11.11 10.26
CA ASN A 132 4.89 -12.41 9.87
C ASN A 132 4.29 -12.34 8.46
N ARG A 133 3.65 -11.24 8.13
CA ARG A 133 2.86 -11.04 6.92
C ARG A 133 3.72 -10.97 5.67
N LEU A 134 4.69 -10.03 5.64
CA LEU A 134 5.50 -9.83 4.45
C LEU A 134 6.30 -11.07 4.04
N PRO A 135 7.02 -11.78 4.93
CA PRO A 135 7.75 -12.97 4.52
C PRO A 135 6.85 -14.09 3.97
N ALA A 136 5.60 -14.18 4.44
CA ALA A 136 4.67 -15.19 3.96
C ALA A 136 4.17 -14.85 2.54
N ILE A 137 3.83 -13.59 2.29
CA ILE A 137 3.37 -13.12 0.99
C ILE A 137 4.54 -13.01 0.00
N ASP A 138 5.73 -12.58 0.43
CA ASP A 138 6.94 -12.58 -0.41
C ASP A 138 7.23 -13.97 -0.99
N ARG A 139 7.11 -15.01 -0.16
CA ARG A 139 7.26 -16.41 -0.65
C ARG A 139 6.17 -16.80 -1.65
N LEU A 140 4.92 -16.38 -1.43
CA LEU A 140 3.82 -16.63 -2.36
C LEU A 140 4.09 -15.98 -3.72
N GLU A 141 4.56 -14.72 -3.71
CA GLU A 141 4.81 -13.92 -4.91
C GLU A 141 6.18 -14.21 -5.55
N GLY A 142 7.01 -15.04 -4.92
CA GLY A 142 8.36 -15.35 -5.42
C GLY A 142 9.28 -14.15 -5.39
N PHE A 143 9.10 -13.25 -4.42
CA PHE A 143 9.97 -12.09 -4.21
C PHE A 143 11.18 -12.47 -3.35
N HIS A 144 12.38 -12.32 -3.93
CA HIS A 144 13.66 -12.61 -3.27
C HIS A 144 14.64 -11.45 -3.52
N PRO A 145 14.72 -10.45 -2.63
CA PRO A 145 15.62 -9.31 -2.81
C PRO A 145 17.07 -9.76 -3.02
N GLY A 146 17.70 -9.27 -4.08
CA GLY A 146 19.07 -9.65 -4.46
C GLY A 146 19.20 -10.91 -5.29
N GLY A 147 18.10 -11.55 -5.68
CA GLY A 147 18.06 -12.73 -6.55
C GLY A 147 17.07 -12.58 -7.71
N PRO A 148 16.98 -13.58 -8.59
CA PRO A 148 15.94 -13.62 -9.61
C PRO A 148 14.56 -13.65 -8.96
N CYS A 149 13.70 -12.70 -9.33
CA CYS A 149 12.35 -12.57 -8.80
C CYS A 149 11.31 -12.69 -9.91
N LEU A 150 10.18 -13.34 -9.62
CA LEU A 150 9.01 -13.29 -10.49
C LEU A 150 8.33 -11.91 -10.38
N TYR A 151 8.22 -11.42 -9.15
CA TYR A 151 7.68 -10.11 -8.85
C TYR A 151 8.69 -9.31 -8.01
N ARG A 152 8.65 -8.00 -8.19
CA ARG A 152 9.34 -7.00 -7.37
C ARG A 152 8.33 -6.34 -6.45
N ARG A 153 8.63 -6.25 -5.15
CA ARG A 153 7.79 -5.50 -4.22
C ARG A 153 8.21 -4.04 -4.21
N VAL A 154 7.27 -3.14 -4.49
CA VAL A 154 7.52 -1.71 -4.59
C VAL A 154 6.50 -0.91 -3.79
N LEU A 155 6.90 0.26 -3.30
CA LEU A 155 6.03 1.23 -2.63
C LEU A 155 5.60 2.28 -3.66
N VAL A 156 4.29 2.47 -3.82
CA VAL A 156 3.73 3.41 -4.79
C VAL A 156 2.55 4.21 -4.21
N PRO A 157 2.18 5.35 -4.81
CA PRO A 157 0.96 6.07 -4.45
C PRO A 157 -0.29 5.26 -4.84
N ILE A 158 -1.23 5.09 -3.91
CA ILE A 158 -2.50 4.42 -4.09
C ILE A 158 -3.63 5.40 -3.78
N LEU A 159 -4.63 5.49 -4.65
CA LEU A 159 -5.84 6.26 -4.39
C LEU A 159 -6.86 5.39 -3.66
N VAL A 160 -7.28 5.81 -2.49
CA VAL A 160 -8.30 5.16 -1.66
C VAL A 160 -9.17 6.21 -1.00
N ASN A 161 -10.49 6.09 -1.11
CA ASN A 161 -11.46 7.03 -0.51
C ASN A 161 -11.16 8.52 -0.80
N GLY A 162 -10.66 8.84 -2.00
CA GLY A 162 -10.30 10.20 -2.41
C GLY A 162 -8.96 10.72 -1.84
N ALA A 163 -8.23 9.92 -1.07
CA ALA A 163 -6.91 10.25 -0.57
C ALA A 163 -5.82 9.41 -1.23
N VAL A 164 -4.62 9.98 -1.38
CA VAL A 164 -3.46 9.25 -1.89
C VAL A 164 -2.61 8.80 -0.72
N LEU A 165 -2.38 7.48 -0.60
CA LEU A 165 -1.56 6.86 0.44
C LEU A 165 -0.47 5.99 -0.20
N PRO A 166 0.75 5.96 0.35
CA PRO A 166 1.76 5.00 -0.08
C PRO A 166 1.40 3.60 0.42
N ALA A 167 1.44 2.62 -0.47
CA ALA A 167 1.26 1.22 -0.15
C ALA A 167 2.23 0.34 -0.94
N TRP A 168 2.61 -0.78 -0.35
CA TRP A 168 3.39 -1.82 -1.00
C TRP A 168 2.52 -2.59 -1.98
N LEU A 169 3.10 -3.04 -3.07
CA LEU A 169 2.48 -3.97 -4.02
C LEU A 169 3.54 -4.77 -4.76
N TYR A 170 3.12 -5.86 -5.41
CA TYR A 170 4.00 -6.70 -6.22
C TYR A 170 3.79 -6.39 -7.69
N VAL A 171 4.88 -6.08 -8.40
CA VAL A 171 4.88 -5.78 -9.84
C VAL A 171 5.72 -6.81 -10.59
N GLY A 172 5.31 -7.18 -11.79
CA GLY A 172 6.12 -8.04 -12.65
C GLY A 172 7.38 -7.32 -13.12
N GLU A 173 8.46 -8.06 -13.26
CA GLU A 173 9.71 -7.55 -13.83
C GLU A 173 9.51 -7.09 -15.28
N ASN A 174 9.96 -5.87 -15.60
CA ASN A 174 9.87 -5.31 -16.96
C ASN A 174 10.60 -6.16 -18.02
N SER A 175 11.67 -6.85 -17.63
CA SER A 175 12.42 -7.77 -18.47
C SER A 175 11.58 -8.95 -18.97
N MET A 176 10.50 -9.30 -18.24
CA MET A 176 9.61 -10.40 -18.56
C MET A 176 8.34 -9.97 -19.33
N SER A 177 8.17 -8.68 -19.61
CA SER A 177 6.96 -8.11 -20.25
C SER A 177 6.59 -8.76 -21.59
N ARG A 178 7.58 -9.26 -22.36
CA ARG A 178 7.38 -9.98 -23.63
C ARG A 178 6.68 -11.34 -23.47
N ARG A 179 6.56 -11.85 -22.23
CA ARG A 179 5.93 -13.14 -21.90
C ARG A 179 4.49 -12.97 -21.41
N PHE A 180 4.02 -11.74 -21.26
CA PHE A 180 2.71 -11.43 -20.71
C PHE A 180 1.79 -10.90 -21.79
N THR A 181 0.53 -11.29 -21.73
CA THR A 181 -0.53 -10.77 -22.61
C THR A 181 -1.17 -9.54 -21.95
N PRO A 182 -1.20 -8.36 -22.63
CA PRO A 182 -1.88 -7.22 -22.09
C PRO A 182 -3.37 -7.51 -21.85
N LEU A 183 -3.88 -7.17 -20.67
CA LEU A 183 -5.31 -7.13 -20.42
C LEU A 183 -5.82 -5.75 -20.81
N GLY A 184 -6.87 -5.70 -21.65
CA GLY A 184 -7.55 -4.46 -22.02
C GLY A 184 -8.44 -3.90 -20.90
N GLU A 185 -8.38 -4.49 -19.69
CA GLU A 185 -9.24 -4.20 -18.57
C GLU A 185 -8.47 -3.65 -17.39
N SER A 186 -9.15 -2.82 -16.60
CA SER A 186 -8.60 -2.17 -15.39
C SER A 186 -8.76 -3.01 -14.13
N ARG A 187 -9.37 -4.19 -14.20
CA ARG A 187 -9.65 -5.07 -13.06
C ARG A 187 -9.46 -6.54 -13.44
N TRP A 188 -8.90 -7.33 -12.53
CA TRP A 188 -8.79 -8.79 -12.64
C TRP A 188 -9.56 -9.46 -11.48
N PRO A 189 -10.23 -10.61 -11.65
CA PRO A 189 -10.64 -11.17 -12.93
C PRO A 189 -11.67 -10.28 -13.61
N ARG A 190 -11.94 -10.59 -14.89
CA ARG A 190 -12.93 -9.88 -15.73
C ARG A 190 -14.33 -10.01 -15.17
#